data_2c6375707d279194c45b4c16e159cedf
#
_entry.id   2c6375707d279194c45b4c16e159cedf
#
_cell.length_a   1.000
_cell.length_b   1.000
_cell.length_c   1.000
_cell.angle_alpha   90.00
_cell.angle_beta   90.00
_cell.angle_gamma   90.00
#
_symmetry.space_group_name_H-M   'P 1'
#
loop_
_entity.id
_entity.type
_entity.pdbx_description
1 polymer ?
#
loop_
_entity_poly.entity_id
_entity_poly.type
_entity_poly.pdbx_seq_one_letter_code
_entity_poly.pdbx_strand_id
1 'polypeptide(L)'
;MSAYWDSSALVQASLDEGIRLALAKEGGFTRTHSFAEVFSTLTGGRLGFRSQAEDAAKICREIADDLDCVELSLQDTLAALDKARRHGVRGGHIHDLLHVVAARKAGADKIYTLNLDDFRSLRPRIEIAVPPEL
;
A
#
# COMPACT_ATOMS: atom_id res chain seq x y z
N MET A 1 -18.30 -2.16 -0.88
CA MET A 1 -17.07 -2.73 -1.47
C MET A 1 -15.93 -1.78 -1.25
N SER A 2 -14.85 -2.26 -0.68
CA SER A 2 -13.74 -1.39 -0.34
C SER A 2 -12.42 -2.00 -0.78
N ALA A 3 -11.54 -1.11 -1.25
CA ALA A 3 -10.22 -1.46 -1.73
C ALA A 3 -9.17 -1.09 -0.70
N TYR A 4 -8.08 -1.82 -0.74
CA TYR A 4 -6.86 -1.50 -0.01
C TYR A 4 -5.82 -0.99 -1.01
N TRP A 5 -5.12 0.07 -0.67
CA TRP A 5 -4.07 0.67 -1.51
C TRP A 5 -2.72 0.39 -0.87
N ASP A 6 -1.83 -0.32 -1.58
CA ASP A 6 -0.48 -0.52 -1.07
C ASP A 6 0.36 0.75 -1.31
N SER A 7 1.60 0.75 -0.82
CA SER A 7 2.45 1.93 -0.95
C SER A 7 2.78 2.29 -2.41
N SER A 8 2.95 1.29 -3.28
CA SER A 8 3.22 1.55 -4.70
C SER A 8 2.05 2.26 -5.38
N ALA A 9 0.82 1.84 -5.06
CA ALA A 9 -0.39 2.49 -5.56
C ALA A 9 -0.52 3.92 -5.04
N LEU A 10 -0.18 4.15 -3.77
CA LEU A 10 -0.20 5.49 -3.19
C LEU A 10 0.85 6.42 -3.80
N VAL A 11 2.05 5.90 -4.07
CA VAL A 11 3.07 6.67 -4.79
C VAL A 11 2.54 7.06 -6.16
N GLN A 12 1.93 6.12 -6.88
CA GLN A 12 1.38 6.42 -8.20
C GLN A 12 0.26 7.47 -8.12
N ALA A 13 -0.59 7.39 -7.11
CA ALA A 13 -1.63 8.41 -6.88
C ALA A 13 -1.03 9.79 -6.64
N SER A 14 0.15 9.87 -6.01
CA SER A 14 0.82 11.15 -5.79
C SER A 14 1.42 11.75 -7.06
N LEU A 15 1.66 10.93 -8.09
CA LEU A 15 2.30 11.34 -9.33
C LEU A 15 1.34 11.46 -10.51
N ASP A 16 0.14 10.89 -10.40
CA ASP A 16 -0.83 10.83 -11.49
C ASP A 16 -2.17 11.38 -11.00
N GLU A 17 -2.60 12.48 -11.61
CA GLU A 17 -3.82 13.18 -11.19
C GLU A 17 -5.07 12.30 -11.33
N GLY A 18 -5.16 11.50 -12.39
CA GLY A 18 -6.32 10.61 -12.59
C GLY A 18 -6.44 9.57 -11.51
N ILE A 19 -5.32 8.98 -11.10
CA ILE A 19 -5.30 8.00 -10.01
C ILE A 19 -5.60 8.70 -8.67
N ARG A 20 -5.07 9.90 -8.47
CA ARG A 20 -5.34 10.67 -7.25
C ARG A 20 -6.82 10.99 -7.11
N LEU A 21 -7.48 11.35 -8.21
CA LEU A 21 -8.92 11.61 -8.23
C LEU A 21 -9.72 10.34 -7.97
N ALA A 22 -9.30 9.21 -8.54
CA ALA A 22 -9.95 7.93 -8.29
C ALA A 22 -9.86 7.55 -6.81
N LEU A 23 -8.71 7.77 -6.18
CA LEU A 23 -8.52 7.50 -4.76
C LEU A 23 -9.46 8.34 -3.92
N ALA A 24 -9.55 9.64 -4.21
CA ALA A 24 -10.43 10.54 -3.47
C ALA A 24 -11.90 10.15 -3.59
N LYS A 25 -12.30 9.69 -4.79
CA LYS A 25 -13.68 9.28 -5.04
C LYS A 25 -14.01 7.92 -4.40
N GLU A 26 -13.11 6.96 -4.54
CA GLU A 26 -13.35 5.59 -4.08
C GLU A 26 -13.07 5.41 -2.60
N GLY A 27 -12.04 6.08 -2.08
CA GLY A 27 -11.60 5.87 -0.71
C GLY A 27 -11.02 4.48 -0.52
N GLY A 28 -11.19 3.94 0.67
CA GLY A 28 -10.72 2.62 1.05
C GLY A 28 -9.72 2.65 2.18
N PHE A 29 -8.80 1.70 2.18
CA PHE A 29 -7.88 1.46 3.29
C PHE A 29 -6.43 1.46 2.84
N THR A 30 -5.56 1.80 3.78
CA THR A 30 -4.13 1.46 3.72
C THR A 30 -3.65 1.22 5.14
N ARG A 31 -2.44 0.69 5.31
CA ARG A 31 -1.89 0.58 6.67
C ARG A 31 -1.10 1.84 7.01
N THR A 32 -1.03 2.15 8.29
CA THR A 32 -0.33 3.34 8.77
C THR A 32 1.11 3.41 8.26
N HIS A 33 1.81 2.27 8.25
CA HIS A 33 3.20 2.22 7.79
C HIS A 33 3.36 2.56 6.29
N SER A 34 2.29 2.45 5.49
CA SER A 34 2.35 2.78 4.06
C SER A 34 2.86 4.19 3.82
N PHE A 35 2.52 5.13 4.69
CA PHE A 35 2.94 6.52 4.55
C PHE A 35 4.45 6.70 4.72
N ALA A 36 5.07 5.91 5.61
CA ALA A 36 6.52 5.90 5.74
C ALA A 36 7.18 5.38 4.46
N GLU A 37 6.60 4.35 3.85
CA GLU A 37 7.09 3.81 2.58
C GLU A 37 6.94 4.82 1.44
N VAL A 38 5.79 5.50 1.36
CA VAL A 38 5.55 6.56 0.36
C VAL A 38 6.56 7.69 0.53
N PHE A 39 6.74 8.17 1.76
CA PHE A 39 7.71 9.22 2.06
C PHE A 39 9.12 8.80 1.61
N SER A 40 9.52 7.58 1.96
CA SER A 40 10.82 7.03 1.60
C SER A 40 11.03 7.02 0.08
N THR A 41 10.01 6.61 -0.66
CA THR A 41 10.08 6.55 -2.12
C THR A 41 10.17 7.94 -2.74
N LEU A 42 9.34 8.88 -2.28
CA LEU A 42 9.31 10.24 -2.84
C LEU A 42 10.61 11.02 -2.55
N THR A 43 11.23 10.80 -1.40
CA THR A 43 12.43 11.55 -1.00
C THR A 43 13.73 10.81 -1.31
N GLY A 44 13.67 9.52 -1.66
CA GLY A 44 14.86 8.67 -1.78
C GLY A 44 15.61 8.73 -3.10
N GLY A 45 15.01 9.31 -4.13
CA GLY A 45 15.68 9.47 -5.44
C GLY A 45 15.54 8.30 -6.41
N ARG A 46 14.88 7.20 -6.03
CA ARG A 46 14.72 6.04 -6.92
C ARG A 46 13.84 6.32 -8.13
N LEU A 47 13.01 7.36 -8.07
CA LEU A 47 12.12 7.75 -9.17
C LEU A 47 12.79 8.67 -10.19
N GLY A 48 14.09 8.97 -10.03
CA GLY A 48 14.79 9.91 -10.88
C GLY A 48 14.68 11.37 -10.43
N PHE A 49 13.96 11.62 -9.35
CA PHE A 49 13.85 12.92 -8.70
C PHE A 49 13.72 12.73 -7.19
N ARG A 50 13.85 13.80 -6.44
CA ARG A 50 13.66 13.78 -4.98
C ARG A 50 12.72 14.90 -4.57
N SER A 51 11.63 14.54 -3.92
CA SER A 51 10.76 15.53 -3.28
C SER A 51 11.43 16.03 -2.00
N GLN A 52 11.15 17.29 -1.65
CA GLN A 52 11.53 17.81 -0.34
C GLN A 52 10.71 17.08 0.74
N ALA A 53 11.31 16.90 1.91
CA ALA A 53 10.65 16.20 3.02
C ALA A 53 9.29 16.82 3.37
N GLU A 54 9.23 18.14 3.41
CA GLU A 54 7.98 18.86 3.74
C GLU A 54 6.89 18.64 2.70
N ASP A 55 7.26 18.56 1.41
CA ASP A 55 6.31 18.31 0.33
C ASP A 55 5.80 16.87 0.39
N ALA A 56 6.69 15.92 0.61
CA ALA A 56 6.31 14.51 0.75
C ALA A 56 5.38 14.31 1.95
N ALA A 57 5.66 14.96 3.08
CA ALA A 57 4.81 14.89 4.26
C ALA A 57 3.42 15.47 3.99
N LYS A 58 3.34 16.57 3.24
CA LYS A 58 2.07 17.20 2.86
C LYS A 58 1.25 16.26 1.96
N ILE A 59 1.89 15.65 0.97
CA ILE A 59 1.26 14.67 0.09
C ILE A 59 0.67 13.52 0.90
N CYS A 60 1.45 12.95 1.83
CA CYS A 60 0.98 11.87 2.68
C CYS A 60 -0.24 12.29 3.51
N ARG A 61 -0.22 13.51 4.04
CA ARG A 61 -1.32 14.03 4.85
C ARG A 61 -2.60 14.18 4.03
N GLU A 62 -2.48 14.68 2.81
CA GLU A 62 -3.62 14.85 1.91
C GLU A 62 -4.22 13.51 1.51
N ILE A 63 -3.39 12.52 1.21
CA ILE A 63 -3.86 11.17 0.88
C ILE A 63 -4.53 10.52 2.10
N ALA A 64 -3.97 10.70 3.28
CA ALA A 64 -4.52 10.13 4.51
C ALA A 64 -5.95 10.64 4.81
N ASP A 65 -6.28 11.86 4.39
CA ASP A 65 -7.62 12.41 4.59
C ASP A 65 -8.69 11.64 3.82
N ASP A 66 -8.31 10.93 2.75
CA ASP A 66 -9.24 10.20 1.88
C ASP A 66 -9.30 8.70 2.17
N LEU A 67 -8.50 8.21 3.09
CA LEU A 67 -8.41 6.77 3.40
C LEU A 67 -8.57 6.50 4.89
N ASP A 68 -9.02 5.28 5.19
CA ASP A 68 -8.99 4.75 6.55
C ASP A 68 -7.70 3.96 6.75
N CYS A 69 -7.05 4.14 7.89
CA CYS A 69 -5.78 3.48 8.18
C CYS A 69 -5.97 2.27 9.08
N VAL A 70 -5.29 1.18 8.72
CA VAL A 70 -5.27 -0.06 9.48
C VAL A 70 -3.92 -0.16 10.17
N GLU A 71 -3.94 -0.48 11.46
CA GLU A 71 -2.71 -0.75 12.20
C GLU A 71 -2.59 -2.24 12.45
N LEU A 72 -1.37 -2.78 12.23
CA LEU A 72 -1.05 -4.15 12.57
C LEU A 72 -0.47 -4.18 13.97
N SER A 73 -1.03 -5.05 14.82
CA SER A 73 -0.51 -5.27 16.15
C SER A 73 0.81 -6.05 16.09
N LEU A 74 1.50 -6.16 17.22
CA LEU A 74 2.66 -7.02 17.32
C LEU A 74 2.29 -8.47 16.96
N GLN A 75 1.15 -8.96 17.46
CA GLN A 75 0.69 -10.32 17.16
C GLN A 75 0.41 -10.52 15.68
N ASP A 76 -0.25 -9.54 15.02
CA ASP A 76 -0.50 -9.60 13.58
C ASP A 76 0.82 -9.73 12.81
N THR A 77 1.81 -8.94 13.20
CA THR A 77 3.11 -8.92 12.53
C THR A 77 3.87 -10.23 12.75
N LEU A 78 3.94 -10.70 13.99
CA LEU A 78 4.65 -11.94 14.30
C LEU A 78 3.98 -13.15 13.62
N ALA A 79 2.64 -13.18 13.58
CA ALA A 79 1.92 -14.23 12.87
C ALA A 79 2.24 -14.24 11.38
N ALA A 80 2.38 -13.05 10.77
CA ALA A 80 2.79 -12.95 9.36
C ALA A 80 4.20 -13.50 9.14
N LEU A 81 5.12 -13.17 10.04
CA LEU A 81 6.50 -13.67 9.96
C LEU A 81 6.55 -15.20 10.08
N ASP A 82 5.71 -15.78 10.93
CA ASP A 82 5.62 -17.24 11.08
C ASP A 82 5.11 -17.91 9.80
N LYS A 83 4.30 -17.22 9.01
CA LYS A 83 3.74 -17.73 7.75
C LYS A 83 4.64 -17.48 6.55
N ALA A 84 5.71 -16.69 6.71
CA ALA A 84 6.56 -16.29 5.59
C ALA A 84 7.10 -17.50 4.81
N ARG A 85 7.53 -18.54 5.50
CA ARG A 85 8.05 -19.77 4.85
C ARG A 85 7.01 -20.42 3.95
N ARG A 86 5.76 -20.50 4.40
CA ARG A 86 4.66 -21.10 3.63
C ARG A 86 4.41 -20.36 2.32
N HIS A 87 4.58 -19.05 2.33
CA HIS A 87 4.37 -18.20 1.17
C HIS A 87 5.62 -17.97 0.33
N GLY A 88 6.75 -18.57 0.71
CA GLY A 88 8.02 -18.36 0.03
C GLY A 88 8.57 -16.95 0.15
N VAL A 89 8.28 -16.29 1.27
CA VAL A 89 8.62 -14.87 1.47
C VAL A 89 10.01 -14.71 2.07
N ARG A 90 10.81 -13.83 1.48
CA ARG A 90 12.15 -13.47 1.93
C ARG A 90 12.40 -11.99 1.73
N GLY A 91 13.25 -11.41 2.59
CA GLY A 91 13.69 -10.02 2.43
C GLY A 91 12.53 -9.07 2.34
N GLY A 92 12.61 -8.12 1.39
CA GLY A 92 11.60 -7.07 1.23
C GLY A 92 10.21 -7.55 0.89
N HIS A 93 10.06 -8.77 0.38
CA HIS A 93 8.75 -9.35 0.05
C HIS A 93 7.84 -9.48 1.28
N ILE A 94 8.43 -9.45 2.49
CA ILE A 94 7.64 -9.45 3.73
C ILE A 94 6.68 -8.24 3.79
N HIS A 95 7.08 -7.11 3.22
CA HIS A 95 6.23 -5.92 3.23
C HIS A 95 4.95 -6.14 2.42
N ASP A 96 5.02 -6.89 1.32
CA ASP A 96 3.85 -7.25 0.51
C ASP A 96 2.91 -8.16 1.33
N LEU A 97 3.47 -9.14 2.04
CA LEU A 97 2.67 -10.00 2.91
C LEU A 97 1.99 -9.19 4.02
N LEU A 98 2.67 -8.23 4.60
CA LEU A 98 2.08 -7.36 5.63
C LEU A 98 0.94 -6.50 5.05
N HIS A 99 1.05 -6.05 3.79
CA HIS A 99 -0.06 -5.36 3.13
C HIS A 99 -1.26 -6.30 2.95
N VAL A 100 -1.04 -7.55 2.58
CA VAL A 100 -2.12 -8.54 2.47
C VAL A 100 -2.80 -8.74 3.83
N VAL A 101 -2.02 -8.87 4.90
CA VAL A 101 -2.56 -9.04 6.25
C VAL A 101 -3.40 -7.82 6.65
N ALA A 102 -2.91 -6.62 6.36
CA ALA A 102 -3.65 -5.39 6.64
C ALA A 102 -4.94 -5.29 5.83
N ALA A 103 -4.90 -5.64 4.55
CA ALA A 103 -6.09 -5.65 3.70
C ALA A 103 -7.15 -6.61 4.24
N ARG A 104 -6.74 -7.79 4.68
CA ARG A 104 -7.67 -8.75 5.28
C ARG A 104 -8.25 -8.27 6.60
N LYS A 105 -7.41 -7.67 7.44
CA LYS A 105 -7.85 -7.11 8.72
C LYS A 105 -8.89 -6.01 8.49
N ALA A 106 -8.73 -5.21 7.46
CA ALA A 106 -9.68 -4.16 7.09
C ALA A 106 -10.97 -4.70 6.46
N GLY A 107 -10.97 -5.95 6.02
CA GLY A 107 -12.10 -6.51 5.28
C GLY A 107 -12.18 -6.05 3.84
N ALA A 108 -11.05 -5.63 3.26
CA ALA A 108 -11.00 -5.21 1.86
C ALA A 108 -11.17 -6.41 0.93
N ASP A 109 -11.85 -6.21 -0.19
CA ASP A 109 -12.07 -7.25 -1.19
C ASP A 109 -11.13 -7.10 -2.40
N LYS A 110 -10.29 -6.08 -2.41
CA LYS A 110 -9.38 -5.78 -3.51
C LYS A 110 -8.14 -5.07 -2.97
N ILE A 111 -6.99 -5.35 -3.59
CA ILE A 111 -5.74 -4.62 -3.32
C ILE A 111 -5.29 -3.95 -4.60
N TYR A 112 -5.10 -2.64 -4.56
CA TYR A 112 -4.48 -1.90 -5.65
C TYR A 112 -2.97 -1.85 -5.43
N THR A 113 -2.22 -2.23 -6.45
CA THR A 113 -0.75 -2.29 -6.41
C THR A 113 -0.18 -2.17 -7.82
N LEU A 114 1.07 -1.75 -7.93
CA LEU A 114 1.82 -1.85 -9.19
C LEU A 114 2.63 -3.14 -9.26
N ASN A 115 2.73 -3.88 -8.16
CA ASN A 115 3.52 -5.11 -8.05
C ASN A 115 2.62 -6.34 -8.16
N LEU A 116 1.91 -6.47 -9.28
CA LEU A 116 0.89 -7.51 -9.46
C LEU A 116 1.42 -8.92 -9.22
N ASP A 117 2.57 -9.26 -9.82
CA ASP A 117 3.10 -10.61 -9.72
C ASP A 117 3.54 -10.95 -8.29
N ASP A 118 4.16 -10.00 -7.59
CA ASP A 118 4.58 -10.22 -6.21
C ASP A 118 3.39 -10.51 -5.31
N PHE A 119 2.29 -9.77 -5.46
CA PHE A 119 1.09 -10.00 -4.67
C PHE A 119 0.37 -11.29 -5.06
N ARG A 120 0.26 -11.57 -6.35
CA ARG A 120 -0.38 -12.81 -6.82
C ARG A 120 0.38 -14.05 -6.37
N SER A 121 1.71 -13.98 -6.27
CA SER A 121 2.53 -15.09 -5.79
C SER A 121 2.21 -15.47 -4.34
N LEU A 122 1.67 -14.54 -3.56
CA LEU A 122 1.27 -14.80 -2.17
C LEU A 122 -0.08 -15.53 -2.06
N ARG A 123 -0.80 -15.70 -3.16
CA ARG A 123 -2.13 -16.33 -3.21
C ARG A 123 -3.07 -15.74 -2.15
N PRO A 124 -3.29 -14.42 -2.18
CA PRO A 124 -3.94 -13.73 -1.05
C PRO A 124 -5.45 -13.96 -0.92
N ARG A 125 -6.09 -14.57 -1.92
CA ARG A 125 -7.55 -14.77 -1.99
C ARG A 125 -8.31 -13.45 -1.94
N ILE A 126 -7.66 -12.38 -2.39
CA ILE A 126 -8.22 -11.04 -2.57
C ILE A 126 -7.87 -10.65 -4.00
N GLU A 127 -8.77 -9.96 -4.68
CA GLU A 127 -8.51 -9.49 -6.05
C GLU A 127 -7.31 -8.54 -6.03
N ILE A 128 -6.37 -8.73 -6.94
CA ILE A 128 -5.20 -7.87 -7.11
C ILE A 128 -5.35 -7.12 -8.43
N ALA A 129 -5.28 -5.80 -8.38
CA ALA A 129 -5.51 -4.96 -9.55
C ALA A 129 -4.60 -3.73 -9.54
N VAL A 130 -4.41 -3.13 -10.71
CA VAL A 130 -3.75 -1.83 -10.80
C VAL A 130 -4.69 -0.73 -10.32
N PRO A 131 -4.16 0.41 -9.82
CA PRO A 131 -5.01 1.51 -9.39
C PRO A 131 -5.89 2.04 -10.54
N PRO A 132 -7.15 2.40 -10.25
CA PRO A 132 -8.02 2.98 -11.26
C PRO A 132 -7.64 4.43 -11.56
N GLU A 133 -8.05 4.92 -12.71
CA GLU A 133 -7.92 6.32 -13.11
C GLU A 133 -9.29 6.92 -13.43
N LEU A 134 -9.45 8.17 -13.08
CA LEU A 134 -10.62 8.95 -13.49
C LEU A 134 -10.31 9.88 -14.66
#